data_12b997dbcebde95daa39f8c152048349
#
_entry.id   12b997dbcebde95daa39f8c152048349
#
_cell.length_a   1.000
_cell.length_b   1.000
_cell.length_c   1.000
_cell.angle_alpha   90.00
_cell.angle_beta   90.00
_cell.angle_gamma   90.00
#
_symmetry.space_group_name_H-M   'P 1'
#
loop_
_entity.id
_entity.type
_entity.pdbx_description
1 polymer ?
#
loop_
_entity_poly.entity_id
_entity_poly.type
_entity_poly.pdbx_seq_one_letter_code
_entity_poly.pdbx_strand_id
1 'polypeptide(L)'
;NGDVTVKTSKGEFNSKMVIGATGPNDKLASMVRDKRNIKPWNDKQMGTALMWEPVVGKDFIDKNYSDKRSLLVHFKPGGIDGYGWVFPKQEILNIGFGGYNRTIKSVKVKEIWEDYINLLKKDGYFPKDQETPPVKGAPLPLAGPLKATTMDNTLLVGDSAGMVSPLSGEGIYYGMHA
;
A
#
# COMPACT_ATOMS: atom_id res chain seq x y z
N ASN A 1 -29.27 7.67 19.97
CA ASN A 1 -27.86 7.20 20.10
C ASN A 1 -27.91 5.69 20.42
N GLY A 2 -27.99 4.86 19.40
CA GLY A 2 -28.01 3.40 19.54
C GLY A 2 -26.60 2.82 19.40
N ASP A 3 -26.36 1.64 19.96
CA ASP A 3 -25.17 0.87 19.75
C ASP A 3 -25.14 0.31 18.32
N VAL A 4 -23.94 0.10 17.78
CA VAL A 4 -23.73 -0.54 16.49
C VAL A 4 -23.43 -2.03 16.69
N THR A 5 -24.12 -2.89 15.95
CA THR A 5 -23.85 -4.32 15.94
C THR A 5 -23.07 -4.69 14.67
N VAL A 6 -21.86 -5.19 14.82
CA VAL A 6 -21.03 -5.70 13.72
C VAL A 6 -21.19 -7.21 13.65
N LYS A 7 -21.74 -7.71 12.55
CA LYS A 7 -21.90 -9.15 12.27
C LYS A 7 -20.73 -9.66 11.44
N THR A 8 -20.07 -10.68 11.93
CA THR A 8 -18.91 -11.30 11.27
C THR A 8 -19.08 -12.83 11.22
N SER A 9 -18.19 -13.50 10.47
CA SER A 9 -18.12 -14.97 10.48
C SER A 9 -17.72 -15.57 11.84
N LYS A 10 -17.23 -14.75 12.76
CA LYS A 10 -16.79 -15.14 14.12
C LYS A 10 -17.82 -14.76 15.21
N GLY A 11 -18.94 -14.16 14.85
CA GLY A 11 -19.97 -13.74 15.79
C GLY A 11 -20.40 -12.28 15.61
N GLU A 12 -21.22 -11.82 16.56
CA GLU A 12 -21.73 -10.45 16.62
C GLU A 12 -21.01 -9.68 17.72
N PHE A 13 -20.65 -8.43 17.42
CA PHE A 13 -19.95 -7.53 18.34
C PHE A 13 -20.75 -6.23 18.46
N ASN A 14 -21.02 -5.81 19.68
CA ASN A 14 -21.71 -4.56 19.96
C ASN A 14 -20.73 -3.48 20.41
N SER A 15 -20.85 -2.29 19.87
CA SER A 15 -19.99 -1.14 20.22
C SER A 15 -20.75 0.17 20.02
N LYS A 16 -20.21 1.25 20.62
CA LYS A 16 -20.75 2.61 20.40
C LYS A 16 -20.29 3.20 19.07
N MET A 17 -19.16 2.73 18.54
CA MET A 17 -18.55 3.21 17.31
C MET A 17 -17.80 2.08 16.61
N VAL A 18 -17.74 2.13 15.29
CA VAL A 18 -16.95 1.22 14.45
C VAL A 18 -16.00 2.04 13.58
N ILE A 19 -14.75 1.60 13.53
CA ILE A 19 -13.73 2.20 12.67
C ILE A 19 -13.37 1.21 11.56
N GLY A 20 -13.58 1.60 10.31
CA GLY A 20 -13.19 0.87 9.11
C GLY A 20 -11.76 1.25 8.70
N ALA A 21 -10.82 0.32 8.87
CA ALA A 21 -9.40 0.51 8.57
C ALA A 21 -8.80 -0.69 7.82
N THR A 22 -9.62 -1.42 7.05
CA THR A 22 -9.21 -2.66 6.38
C THR A 22 -8.77 -2.46 4.91
N GLY A 23 -8.47 -1.22 4.55
CA GLY A 23 -7.94 -0.87 3.22
C GLY A 23 -9.04 -0.52 2.20
N PRO A 24 -8.69 -0.33 0.93
CA PRO A 24 -9.59 0.26 -0.07
C PRO A 24 -10.78 -0.64 -0.43
N ASN A 25 -10.70 -1.93 -0.14
CA ASN A 25 -11.78 -2.90 -0.33
C ASN A 25 -12.63 -3.13 0.93
N ASP A 26 -12.52 -2.24 1.92
CA ASP A 26 -13.28 -2.29 3.15
C ASP A 26 -14.80 -2.32 2.89
N LYS A 27 -15.49 -3.27 3.52
CA LYS A 27 -16.94 -3.40 3.38
C LYS A 27 -17.69 -2.25 4.03
N LEU A 28 -17.18 -1.70 5.14
CA LEU A 28 -17.73 -0.49 5.76
C LEU A 28 -17.57 0.72 4.83
N ALA A 29 -16.42 0.83 4.13
CA ALA A 29 -16.23 1.87 3.13
C ALA A 29 -17.24 1.79 1.99
N SER A 30 -17.62 0.58 1.55
CA SER A 30 -18.70 0.40 0.59
C SER A 30 -20.04 0.90 1.14
N MET A 31 -20.39 0.52 2.37
CA MET A 31 -21.64 0.95 3.02
C MET A 31 -21.71 2.47 3.20
N VAL A 32 -20.61 3.11 3.60
CA VAL A 32 -20.54 4.57 3.72
C VAL A 32 -20.73 5.24 2.35
N ARG A 33 -20.06 4.74 1.29
CA ARG A 33 -20.24 5.25 -0.07
C ARG A 33 -21.68 5.15 -0.53
N ASP A 34 -22.33 4.00 -0.33
CA ASP A 34 -23.71 3.76 -0.74
C ASP A 34 -24.67 4.71 0.01
N LYS A 35 -24.53 4.81 1.33
CA LYS A 35 -25.37 5.70 2.17
C LYS A 35 -25.18 7.18 1.78
N ARG A 36 -23.97 7.59 1.39
CA ARG A 36 -23.63 8.97 1.05
C ARG A 36 -23.70 9.25 -0.46
N ASN A 37 -24.16 8.29 -1.25
CA ASN A 37 -24.22 8.39 -2.72
C ASN A 37 -22.89 8.79 -3.36
N ILE A 38 -21.78 8.21 -2.85
CA ILE A 38 -20.43 8.41 -3.34
C ILE A 38 -20.09 7.25 -4.28
N LYS A 39 -19.74 7.55 -5.53
CA LYS A 39 -19.30 6.54 -6.50
C LYS A 39 -18.04 5.81 -6.03
N PRO A 40 -17.93 4.49 -6.26
CA PRO A 40 -16.67 3.76 -6.06
C PRO A 40 -15.54 4.39 -6.87
N TRP A 41 -14.30 4.22 -6.39
CA TRP A 41 -13.13 4.60 -7.17
C TRP A 41 -13.08 3.82 -8.49
N ASN A 42 -12.85 4.52 -9.57
CA ASN A 42 -12.62 3.91 -10.88
C ASN A 42 -11.13 3.59 -11.08
N ASP A 43 -10.83 2.88 -12.14
CA ASP A 43 -9.47 2.41 -12.43
C ASP A 43 -8.43 3.53 -12.61
N LYS A 44 -8.85 4.72 -13.06
CA LYS A 44 -7.97 5.89 -13.19
C LYS A 44 -7.61 6.52 -11.84
N GLN A 45 -8.39 6.24 -10.82
CA GLN A 45 -8.24 6.71 -9.45
C GLN A 45 -7.50 5.72 -8.55
N MET A 46 -7.22 4.53 -9.08
CA MET A 46 -6.55 3.46 -8.36
C MET A 46 -5.13 3.26 -8.87
N GLY A 47 -4.28 2.84 -7.96
CA GLY A 47 -2.97 2.29 -8.23
C GLY A 47 -2.85 0.87 -7.70
N THR A 48 -1.71 0.27 -7.99
CA THR A 48 -1.30 -1.01 -7.42
C THR A 48 0.13 -0.88 -6.91
N ALA A 49 0.37 -1.33 -5.69
CA ALA A 49 1.70 -1.51 -5.13
C ALA A 49 2.02 -3.00 -5.06
N LEU A 50 3.24 -3.35 -5.42
CA LEU A 50 3.78 -4.69 -5.31
C LEU A 50 4.96 -4.62 -4.36
N MET A 51 5.04 -5.54 -3.40
CA MET A 51 6.09 -5.49 -2.40
C MET A 51 6.51 -6.86 -1.91
N TRP A 52 7.69 -6.88 -1.33
CA TRP A 52 8.29 -8.00 -0.65
C TRP A 52 9.13 -7.54 0.54
N GLU A 53 9.16 -8.34 1.60
CA GLU A 53 9.96 -8.08 2.79
C GLU A 53 10.94 -9.25 3.07
N PRO A 54 12.05 -9.35 2.32
CA PRO A 54 13.08 -10.35 2.57
C PRO A 54 13.88 -10.07 3.83
N VAL A 55 14.20 -11.12 4.58
CA VAL A 55 15.22 -11.08 5.61
C VAL A 55 16.59 -11.20 4.92
N VAL A 56 17.41 -10.17 5.03
CA VAL A 56 18.76 -10.12 4.45
C VAL A 56 19.86 -10.11 5.50
N GLY A 57 19.48 -9.98 6.76
CA GLY A 57 20.39 -9.90 7.91
C GLY A 57 20.92 -8.49 8.19
N LYS A 58 21.20 -8.25 9.47
CA LYS A 58 21.65 -6.95 9.97
C LYS A 58 22.97 -6.51 9.32
N ASP A 59 23.93 -7.42 9.18
CA ASP A 59 25.26 -7.12 8.66
C ASP A 59 25.20 -6.65 7.19
N PHE A 60 24.34 -7.27 6.39
CA PHE A 60 24.11 -6.82 5.01
C PHE A 60 23.55 -5.40 4.97
N ILE A 61 22.60 -5.09 5.84
CA ILE A 61 21.97 -3.76 5.89
C ILE A 61 22.98 -2.72 6.38
N ASP A 62 23.69 -2.98 7.47
CA ASP A 62 24.70 -2.05 8.01
C ASP A 62 25.80 -1.74 7.00
N LYS A 63 26.23 -2.73 6.23
CA LYS A 63 27.26 -2.57 5.20
C LYS A 63 26.79 -1.75 4.00
N ASN A 64 25.53 -1.96 3.52
CA ASN A 64 25.10 -1.45 2.21
C ASN A 64 24.16 -0.22 2.29
N TYR A 65 23.58 0.08 3.48
CA TYR A 65 22.59 1.15 3.65
C TYR A 65 23.02 2.24 4.63
N SER A 66 24.26 2.24 5.10
CA SER A 66 24.81 3.14 6.12
C SER A 66 24.10 3.09 7.47
N ASP A 67 24.66 3.74 8.48
CA ASP A 67 24.08 3.85 9.82
C ASP A 67 22.72 4.56 9.83
N LYS A 68 22.48 5.42 8.85
CA LYS A 68 21.26 6.22 8.72
C LYS A 68 20.12 5.47 8.01
N ARG A 69 20.34 4.25 7.56
CA ARG A 69 19.34 3.47 6.81
C ARG A 69 18.80 4.25 5.60
N SER A 70 19.70 4.64 4.69
CA SER A 70 19.33 5.39 3.48
C SER A 70 18.22 4.70 2.69
N LEU A 71 17.16 5.44 2.40
CA LEU A 71 16.06 4.98 1.57
C LEU A 71 16.46 5.13 0.10
N LEU A 72 16.11 4.15 -0.74
CA LEU A 72 16.28 4.24 -2.18
C LEU A 72 14.92 4.39 -2.85
N VAL A 73 14.85 5.31 -3.80
CA VAL A 73 13.67 5.52 -4.64
C VAL A 73 14.10 5.56 -6.11
N HIS A 74 13.46 4.73 -6.93
CA HIS A 74 13.70 4.64 -8.36
C HIS A 74 12.46 5.06 -9.13
N PHE A 75 12.55 6.17 -9.86
CA PHE A 75 11.40 6.66 -10.60
C PHE A 75 11.15 5.87 -11.88
N LYS A 76 9.88 5.64 -12.18
CA LYS A 76 9.37 5.00 -13.41
C LYS A 76 9.98 3.62 -13.72
N PRO A 77 10.02 2.67 -12.78
CA PRO A 77 10.53 1.34 -13.06
C PRO A 77 9.73 0.71 -14.20
N GLY A 78 10.43 0.23 -15.25
CA GLY A 78 9.79 -0.36 -16.43
C GLY A 78 8.76 0.54 -17.15
N GLY A 79 8.88 1.88 -17.01
CA GLY A 79 7.95 2.85 -17.62
C GLY A 79 6.62 3.07 -16.85
N ILE A 80 6.47 2.49 -15.66
CA ILE A 80 5.28 2.67 -14.82
C ILE A 80 5.24 4.13 -14.31
N ASP A 81 4.07 4.78 -14.38
CA ASP A 81 3.85 6.06 -13.72
C ASP A 81 3.77 5.85 -12.20
N GLY A 82 4.93 5.89 -11.56
CA GLY A 82 5.12 5.62 -10.16
C GLY A 82 6.59 5.49 -9.81
N TYR A 83 6.90 4.73 -8.77
CA TYR A 83 8.28 4.53 -8.34
C TYR A 83 8.49 3.15 -7.72
N GLY A 84 9.75 2.72 -7.73
CA GLY A 84 10.24 1.59 -6.94
C GLY A 84 10.92 2.11 -5.67
N TRP A 85 10.95 1.29 -4.64
CA TRP A 85 11.57 1.64 -3.37
C TRP A 85 12.34 0.48 -2.75
N VAL A 86 13.33 0.83 -1.94
CA VAL A 86 13.97 -0.06 -0.99
C VAL A 86 14.07 0.66 0.35
N PHE A 87 13.35 0.18 1.35
CA PHE A 87 13.33 0.74 2.70
C PHE A 87 13.97 -0.26 3.67
N PRO A 88 15.22 -0.01 4.11
CA PRO A 88 15.91 -0.89 5.04
C PRO A 88 15.33 -0.75 6.45
N LYS A 89 15.03 -1.90 7.05
CA LYS A 89 14.72 -2.05 8.48
C LYS A 89 15.96 -2.58 9.21
N GLN A 90 15.79 -3.23 10.35
CA GLN A 90 16.91 -3.76 11.11
C GLN A 90 17.60 -4.95 10.41
N GLU A 91 16.82 -5.91 9.93
CA GLU A 91 17.29 -7.15 9.30
C GLU A 91 16.55 -7.45 7.98
N ILE A 92 15.55 -6.63 7.65
CA ILE A 92 14.61 -6.83 6.55
C ILE A 92 14.70 -5.63 5.62
N LEU A 93 14.60 -5.88 4.32
CA LEU A 93 14.31 -4.84 3.34
C LEU A 93 12.83 -4.84 3.00
N ASN A 94 12.19 -3.68 2.95
CA ASN A 94 10.91 -3.55 2.28
C ASN A 94 11.21 -3.07 0.85
N ILE A 95 11.06 -3.96 -0.11
CA ILE A 95 11.33 -3.71 -1.53
C ILE A 95 10.01 -3.73 -2.28
N GLY A 96 9.80 -2.77 -3.15
CA GLY A 96 8.61 -2.76 -3.97
C GLY A 96 8.65 -1.76 -5.10
N PHE A 97 7.60 -1.74 -5.88
CA PHE A 97 7.26 -0.66 -6.77
C PHE A 97 5.74 -0.54 -6.88
N GLY A 98 5.29 0.64 -7.24
CA GLY A 98 3.88 0.90 -7.41
C GLY A 98 3.63 2.08 -8.34
N GLY A 99 2.40 2.21 -8.77
CA GLY A 99 1.99 3.30 -9.62
C GLY A 99 0.52 3.18 -10.04
N TYR A 100 0.10 4.06 -10.92
CA TYR A 100 -1.28 4.08 -11.41
C TYR A 100 -1.63 2.85 -12.23
N ASN A 101 -2.86 2.35 -12.03
CA ASN A 101 -3.38 1.18 -12.75
C ASN A 101 -3.33 1.33 -14.27
N ARG A 102 -3.48 2.55 -14.79
CA ARG A 102 -3.40 2.84 -16.23
C ARG A 102 -2.07 2.39 -16.87
N THR A 103 -0.97 2.41 -16.12
CA THR A 103 0.34 1.97 -16.59
C THR A 103 0.70 0.58 -16.10
N ILE A 104 0.41 0.23 -14.84
CA ILE A 104 0.70 -1.11 -14.30
C ILE A 104 -0.02 -2.22 -15.08
N LYS A 105 -1.28 -1.99 -15.47
CA LYS A 105 -2.07 -2.99 -16.24
C LYS A 105 -1.63 -3.16 -17.69
N SER A 106 -0.85 -2.21 -18.22
CA SER A 106 -0.37 -2.26 -19.61
C SER A 106 1.01 -2.90 -19.76
N VAL A 107 1.65 -3.28 -18.66
CA VAL A 107 3.01 -3.83 -18.64
C VAL A 107 3.04 -5.25 -18.07
N LYS A 108 4.11 -5.96 -18.37
CA LYS A 108 4.38 -7.29 -17.82
C LYS A 108 5.02 -7.17 -16.43
N VAL A 109 4.19 -6.99 -15.43
CA VAL A 109 4.59 -6.70 -14.05
C VAL A 109 5.63 -7.70 -13.52
N LYS A 110 5.52 -8.98 -13.88
CA LYS A 110 6.47 -10.02 -13.44
C LYS A 110 7.87 -9.80 -14.02
N GLU A 111 7.97 -9.45 -15.31
CA GLU A 111 9.26 -9.15 -15.95
C GLU A 111 9.90 -7.91 -15.29
N ILE A 112 9.12 -6.84 -15.08
CA ILE A 112 9.61 -5.63 -14.40
C ILE A 112 10.06 -5.93 -12.98
N TRP A 113 9.39 -6.83 -12.25
CA TRP A 113 9.79 -7.24 -10.91
C TRP A 113 11.15 -7.96 -10.94
N GLU A 114 11.31 -8.92 -11.83
CA GLU A 114 12.57 -9.65 -12.02
C GLU A 114 13.71 -8.72 -12.40
N ASP A 115 13.48 -7.81 -13.34
CA ASP A 115 14.47 -6.82 -13.77
C ASP A 115 14.86 -5.87 -12.65
N TYR A 116 13.87 -5.43 -11.84
CA TYR A 116 14.11 -4.55 -10.71
C TYR A 116 14.96 -5.23 -9.62
N ILE A 117 14.65 -6.47 -9.27
CA ILE A 117 15.46 -7.22 -8.31
C ILE A 117 16.87 -7.49 -8.86
N ASN A 118 17.01 -7.80 -10.16
CA ASN A 118 18.31 -8.00 -10.80
C ASN A 118 19.14 -6.70 -10.78
N LEU A 119 18.51 -5.55 -11.00
CA LEU A 119 19.15 -4.24 -10.85
C LEU A 119 19.70 -4.04 -9.44
N LEU A 120 18.86 -4.29 -8.41
CA LEU A 120 19.28 -4.17 -7.01
C LEU A 120 20.42 -5.13 -6.64
N LYS A 121 20.42 -6.35 -7.17
CA LYS A 121 21.53 -7.31 -7.02
C LYS A 121 22.82 -6.79 -7.67
N LYS A 122 22.72 -6.25 -8.87
CA LYS A 122 23.87 -5.70 -9.62
C LYS A 122 24.50 -4.53 -8.87
N ASP A 123 23.66 -3.64 -8.33
CA ASP A 123 24.11 -2.41 -7.66
C ASP A 123 24.49 -2.64 -6.19
N GLY A 124 24.37 -3.88 -5.68
CA GLY A 124 24.75 -4.25 -4.31
C GLY A 124 23.71 -3.92 -3.25
N TYR A 125 22.52 -3.51 -3.64
CA TYR A 125 21.39 -3.20 -2.71
C TYR A 125 20.54 -4.41 -2.35
N PHE A 126 20.84 -5.58 -2.93
CA PHE A 126 20.19 -6.84 -2.59
C PHE A 126 21.21 -8.00 -2.70
N PRO A 127 21.16 -9.04 -1.82
CA PRO A 127 22.08 -10.17 -1.89
C PRO A 127 21.99 -10.90 -3.23
N LYS A 128 23.13 -11.22 -3.84
CA LYS A 128 23.20 -11.80 -5.19
C LYS A 128 22.66 -13.23 -5.25
N ASP A 129 22.83 -13.98 -4.17
CA ASP A 129 22.51 -15.39 -4.00
C ASP A 129 21.09 -15.63 -3.50
N GLN A 130 20.38 -14.58 -3.07
CA GLN A 130 19.00 -14.72 -2.59
C GLN A 130 18.02 -14.84 -3.75
N GLU A 131 17.14 -15.84 -3.68
CA GLU A 131 16.09 -16.04 -4.69
C GLU A 131 15.07 -14.89 -4.70
N THR A 132 14.53 -14.63 -5.88
CA THR A 132 13.45 -13.65 -6.05
C THR A 132 12.12 -14.34 -5.82
N PRO A 133 11.37 -14.00 -4.76
CA PRO A 133 10.07 -14.61 -4.49
C PRO A 133 9.00 -14.08 -5.43
N PRO A 134 7.86 -14.77 -5.50
CA PRO A 134 6.70 -14.25 -6.19
C PRO A 134 6.21 -12.95 -5.55
N VAL A 135 5.97 -11.95 -6.38
CA VAL A 135 5.48 -10.65 -5.96
C VAL A 135 4.03 -10.72 -5.49
N LYS A 136 3.74 -9.98 -4.42
CA LYS A 136 2.37 -9.78 -3.92
C LYS A 136 1.95 -8.33 -4.17
N GLY A 137 0.71 -8.12 -4.62
CA GLY A 137 0.18 -6.80 -4.90
C GLY A 137 -1.01 -6.44 -4.03
N ALA A 138 -1.16 -5.15 -3.77
CA ALA A 138 -2.30 -4.57 -3.10
C ALA A 138 -2.79 -3.32 -3.84
N PRO A 139 -4.12 -3.08 -3.91
CA PRO A 139 -4.65 -1.87 -4.49
C PRO A 139 -4.39 -0.65 -3.60
N LEU A 140 -4.20 0.52 -4.23
CA LEU A 140 -4.05 1.81 -3.57
C LEU A 140 -5.09 2.80 -4.11
N PRO A 141 -5.84 3.51 -3.25
CA PRO A 141 -6.76 4.57 -3.67
C PRO A 141 -5.97 5.88 -3.83
N LEU A 142 -5.65 6.25 -5.06
CA LEU A 142 -4.82 7.42 -5.39
C LEU A 142 -5.64 8.67 -5.81
N ALA A 143 -6.89 8.76 -5.38
CA ALA A 143 -7.76 9.90 -5.74
C ALA A 143 -7.89 10.94 -4.60
N GLY A 144 -7.22 10.72 -3.48
CA GLY A 144 -7.43 11.48 -2.26
C GLY A 144 -8.65 10.99 -1.47
N PRO A 145 -8.94 11.64 -0.33
CA PRO A 145 -9.96 11.18 0.60
C PRO A 145 -11.37 11.23 -0.01
N LEU A 146 -12.21 10.32 0.44
CA LEU A 146 -13.65 10.34 0.13
C LEU A 146 -14.27 11.65 0.60
N LYS A 147 -15.31 12.12 -0.11
CA LYS A 147 -16.06 13.34 0.27
C LYS A 147 -16.77 13.22 1.63
N ALA A 148 -17.05 12.01 2.08
CA ALA A 148 -17.52 11.72 3.43
C ALA A 148 -16.91 10.41 3.89
N THR A 149 -16.35 10.42 5.08
CA THR A 149 -15.69 9.29 5.74
C THR A 149 -16.46 8.77 6.93
N THR A 150 -17.65 9.29 7.14
CA THR A 150 -18.50 8.98 8.32
C THR A 150 -19.92 8.62 7.91
N MET A 151 -20.53 7.71 8.66
CA MET A 151 -21.92 7.33 8.55
C MET A 151 -22.40 6.86 9.93
N ASP A 152 -23.42 7.55 10.48
CA ASP A 152 -23.95 7.23 11.81
C ASP A 152 -22.80 7.06 12.84
N ASN A 153 -22.63 5.88 13.43
CA ASN A 153 -21.55 5.58 14.37
C ASN A 153 -20.34 4.91 13.71
N THR A 154 -20.15 5.12 12.42
CA THR A 154 -19.04 4.51 11.64
C THR A 154 -18.09 5.58 11.14
N LEU A 155 -16.78 5.34 11.32
CA LEU A 155 -15.68 6.15 10.80
C LEU A 155 -14.85 5.30 9.82
N LEU A 156 -14.36 5.90 8.75
CA LEU A 156 -13.35 5.32 7.86
C LEU A 156 -12.02 6.07 8.05
N VAL A 157 -10.92 5.34 8.09
CA VAL A 157 -9.57 5.90 8.20
C VAL A 157 -8.60 5.23 7.23
N GLY A 158 -7.48 5.90 6.93
CA GLY A 158 -6.45 5.37 6.04
C GLY A 158 -6.99 5.08 4.63
N ASP A 159 -6.53 3.99 4.02
CA ASP A 159 -6.90 3.60 2.65
C ASP A 159 -8.40 3.31 2.49
N SER A 160 -9.09 2.88 3.55
CA SER A 160 -10.56 2.72 3.54
C SER A 160 -11.28 4.03 3.24
N ALA A 161 -10.71 5.14 3.68
CA ALA A 161 -11.21 6.49 3.45
C ALA A 161 -10.56 7.19 2.24
N GLY A 162 -9.61 6.53 1.57
CA GLY A 162 -8.82 7.13 0.49
C GLY A 162 -7.78 8.14 0.96
N MET A 163 -7.33 8.04 2.20
CA MET A 163 -6.35 8.95 2.80
C MET A 163 -4.93 8.59 2.38
N VAL A 164 -4.70 8.59 1.08
CA VAL A 164 -3.40 8.32 0.45
C VAL A 164 -3.06 9.51 -0.44
N SER A 165 -1.83 10.00 -0.33
CA SER A 165 -1.33 11.05 -1.20
C SER A 165 -1.29 10.58 -2.66
N PRO A 166 -1.99 11.24 -3.59
CA PRO A 166 -1.91 10.88 -5.00
C PRO A 166 -0.52 11.08 -5.61
N LEU A 167 0.29 11.94 -5.01
CA LEU A 167 1.63 12.27 -5.50
C LEU A 167 2.68 11.25 -5.05
N SER A 168 2.67 10.89 -3.76
CA SER A 168 3.72 10.06 -3.16
C SER A 168 3.28 8.61 -2.88
N GLY A 169 1.97 8.30 -2.91
CA GLY A 169 1.45 7.01 -2.46
C GLY A 169 1.54 6.81 -0.94
N GLU A 170 1.96 7.83 -0.19
CA GLU A 170 2.07 7.79 1.26
C GLU A 170 0.68 7.92 1.89
N GLY A 171 0.36 7.06 2.85
CA GLY A 171 -0.94 7.01 3.51
C GLY A 171 -0.87 6.90 5.04
N ILE A 172 0.31 6.59 5.60
CA ILE A 172 0.46 6.36 7.04
C ILE A 172 0.20 7.64 7.83
N TYR A 173 0.86 8.73 7.44
CA TYR A 173 0.69 10.03 8.07
C TYR A 173 -0.77 10.50 8.06
N TYR A 174 -1.40 10.45 6.88
CA TYR A 174 -2.80 10.87 6.72
C TYR A 174 -3.78 9.99 7.47
N GLY A 175 -3.54 8.67 7.49
CA GLY A 175 -4.37 7.74 8.25
C GLY A 175 -4.24 7.90 9.78
N MET A 176 -3.10 8.40 10.26
CA MET A 176 -2.88 8.68 11.68
C MET A 176 -3.44 10.03 12.13
N HIS A 177 -3.65 10.96 11.21
CA HIS A 177 -4.22 12.29 11.46
C HIS A 177 -5.74 12.39 11.20
N ALA A 178 -6.36 11.28 10.82
CA ALA A 178 -7.79 11.21 10.49
C ALA A 178 -8.72 11.36 11.68
#